data_7cfe953c5b23460b1d6decf463f39c6f
#
_entry.id   7cfe953c5b23460b1d6decf463f39c6f
#
_cell.length_a   1.000
_cell.length_b   1.000
_cell.length_c   1.000
_cell.angle_alpha   90.00
_cell.angle_beta   90.00
_cell.angle_gamma   90.00
#
_symmetry.space_group_name_H-M   'P 1'
#
loop_
_entity.id
_entity.type
_entity.pdbx_description
1 polymer ?
#
loop_
_entity_poly.entity_id
_entity_poly.type
_entity_poly.pdbx_seq_one_letter_code
_entity_poly.pdbx_strand_id
1 'polypeptide(L)'
;NQIYLDVVSVGATMNAMLAAVRAEGLTVIENAAKEPHIVDLANFLNSMGADIMGAGTDVIKVRGVQYLHGTTYSVIPDQIEAGTFMIAAAATHGDVLVKNVIPKHLEPITMKLRKIGVNIEEFDDSVRVWVDGPLVRTNVKTMPHPYPTNSPAIVSKQRKDSLTARKTCI
;
A
#
# COMPACT_ATOMS: atom_id res chain seq x y z
N ASN A 1 23.11 -13.02 9.84
CA ASN A 1 23.44 -11.73 9.21
C ASN A 1 22.40 -10.68 9.60
N GLN A 2 22.83 -9.41 9.63
CA GLN A 2 21.96 -8.28 9.92
C GLN A 2 22.06 -7.26 8.79
N ILE A 3 20.92 -6.79 8.30
CA ILE A 3 20.80 -5.81 7.22
C ILE A 3 19.98 -4.66 7.78
N TYR A 4 20.56 -3.46 7.86
CA TYR A 4 19.86 -2.24 8.20
C TYR A 4 19.61 -1.43 6.92
N LEU A 5 18.37 -1.05 6.68
CA LEU A 5 18.01 -0.20 5.54
C LEU A 5 18.03 1.27 5.98
N ASP A 6 18.95 2.07 5.45
CA ASP A 6 19.10 3.50 5.79
C ASP A 6 17.82 4.28 5.52
N VAL A 7 17.07 3.84 4.50
CA VAL A 7 15.77 4.41 4.14
C VAL A 7 14.77 3.28 3.99
N VAL A 8 13.56 3.46 4.56
CA VAL A 8 12.46 2.52 4.37
C VAL A 8 12.15 2.41 2.88
N SER A 9 12.37 1.23 2.31
CA SER A 9 12.18 0.96 0.88
C SER A 9 11.51 -0.38 0.67
N VAL A 10 10.38 -0.37 -0.03
CA VAL A 10 9.65 -1.59 -0.42
C VAL A 10 10.53 -2.49 -1.27
N GLY A 11 11.13 -1.95 -2.33
CA GLY A 11 11.97 -2.73 -3.23
C GLY A 11 13.19 -3.34 -2.52
N ALA A 12 13.87 -2.58 -1.65
CA ALA A 12 15.00 -3.09 -0.88
C ALA A 12 14.55 -4.20 0.08
N THR A 13 13.43 -4.02 0.79
CA THR A 13 12.88 -5.02 1.71
C THR A 13 12.52 -6.31 0.98
N MET A 14 11.82 -6.23 -0.16
CA MET A 14 11.46 -7.40 -0.96
C MET A 14 12.68 -8.15 -1.48
N ASN A 15 13.66 -7.44 -2.06
CA ASN A 15 14.87 -8.07 -2.58
C ASN A 15 15.72 -8.71 -1.47
N ALA A 16 15.88 -8.03 -0.33
CA ALA A 16 16.59 -8.60 0.83
C ALA A 16 15.90 -9.86 1.34
N MET A 17 14.57 -9.86 1.44
CA MET A 17 13.78 -11.00 1.87
C MET A 17 13.92 -12.18 0.90
N LEU A 18 13.78 -11.95 -0.41
CA LEU A 18 13.93 -12.97 -1.45
C LEU A 18 15.33 -13.60 -1.43
N ALA A 19 16.38 -12.79 -1.28
CA ALA A 19 17.75 -13.28 -1.18
C ALA A 19 17.98 -14.09 0.12
N ALA A 20 17.42 -13.64 1.23
CA ALA A 20 17.60 -14.25 2.55
C ALA A 20 16.94 -15.63 2.68
N VAL A 21 15.86 -15.89 1.94
CA VAL A 21 15.12 -17.19 2.01
C VAL A 21 16.01 -18.40 1.73
N ARG A 22 17.05 -18.25 0.89
CA ARG A 22 18.00 -19.32 0.53
C ARG A 22 19.41 -19.13 1.14
N ALA A 23 19.62 -18.07 1.92
CA ALA A 23 20.89 -17.81 2.59
C ALA A 23 21.04 -18.72 3.82
N GLU A 24 22.27 -19.12 4.15
CA GLU A 24 22.52 -19.92 5.35
C GLU A 24 22.26 -19.13 6.63
N GLY A 25 21.56 -19.76 7.59
CA GLY A 25 21.32 -19.23 8.91
C GLY A 25 20.19 -18.21 8.98
N LEU A 26 20.29 -17.28 9.94
CA LEU A 26 19.30 -16.24 10.19
C LEU A 26 19.76 -14.92 9.60
N THR A 27 18.87 -14.28 8.82
CA THR A 27 19.02 -12.90 8.36
C THR A 27 17.96 -12.03 9.05
N VAL A 28 18.39 -10.93 9.64
CA VAL A 28 17.52 -9.92 10.26
C VAL A 28 17.54 -8.68 9.39
N ILE A 29 16.39 -8.24 8.91
CA ILE A 29 16.22 -7.03 8.10
C ILE A 29 15.56 -5.99 9.00
N GLU A 30 16.26 -4.89 9.26
CA GLU A 30 15.82 -3.80 10.12
C GLU A 30 15.44 -2.56 9.29
N ASN A 31 14.57 -1.73 9.84
CA ASN A 31 13.94 -0.60 9.16
C ASN A 31 13.22 -1.01 7.87
N ALA A 32 12.61 -2.19 7.90
CA ALA A 32 11.89 -2.79 6.79
C ALA A 32 10.60 -2.03 6.45
N ALA A 33 10.18 -2.12 5.21
CA ALA A 33 8.87 -1.63 4.76
C ALA A 33 7.74 -2.47 5.37
N LYS A 34 6.60 -1.83 5.66
CA LYS A 34 5.46 -2.42 6.41
C LYS A 34 4.20 -2.58 5.57
N GLU A 35 4.28 -2.26 4.29
CA GLU A 35 3.16 -2.28 3.37
C GLU A 35 2.52 -3.67 3.26
N PRO A 36 1.19 -3.75 3.03
CA PRO A 36 0.47 -5.02 2.95
C PRO A 36 1.07 -6.04 1.98
N HIS A 37 1.61 -5.59 0.85
CA HIS A 37 2.24 -6.48 -0.13
C HIS A 37 3.60 -7.07 0.34
N ILE A 38 4.25 -6.48 1.36
CA ILE A 38 5.41 -7.12 2.04
C ILE A 38 4.93 -8.32 2.85
N VAL A 39 3.81 -8.16 3.56
CA VAL A 39 3.19 -9.26 4.32
C VAL A 39 2.72 -10.35 3.38
N ASP A 40 2.10 -9.97 2.27
CA ASP A 40 1.62 -10.91 1.25
C ASP A 40 2.76 -11.73 0.63
N LEU A 41 3.88 -11.07 0.28
CA LEU A 41 5.09 -11.76 -0.20
C LEU A 41 5.65 -12.74 0.85
N ALA A 42 5.70 -12.34 2.11
CA ALA A 42 6.16 -13.23 3.18
C ALA A 42 5.24 -14.45 3.35
N ASN A 43 3.92 -14.25 3.29
CA ASN A 43 2.93 -15.32 3.34
C ASN A 43 3.06 -16.27 2.13
N PHE A 44 3.24 -15.71 0.94
CA PHE A 44 3.49 -16.50 -0.27
C PHE A 44 4.75 -17.37 -0.12
N LEU A 45 5.88 -16.80 0.29
CA LEU A 45 7.12 -17.52 0.49
C LEU A 45 7.00 -18.57 1.60
N ASN A 46 6.33 -18.26 2.71
CA ASN A 46 6.07 -19.22 3.78
C ASN A 46 5.18 -20.39 3.31
N SER A 47 4.22 -20.12 2.41
CA SER A 47 3.42 -21.20 1.81
C SER A 47 4.23 -22.11 0.87
N MET A 48 5.42 -21.66 0.43
CA MET A 48 6.40 -22.46 -0.31
C MET A 48 7.41 -23.18 0.58
N GLY A 49 7.31 -23.01 1.90
CA GLY A 49 8.20 -23.63 2.88
C GLY A 49 9.33 -22.73 3.38
N ALA A 50 9.27 -21.42 3.17
CA ALA A 50 10.17 -20.46 3.81
C ALA A 50 9.86 -20.31 5.31
N ASP A 51 10.79 -19.71 6.05
CA ASP A 51 10.64 -19.36 7.47
C ASP A 51 10.88 -17.87 7.65
N ILE A 52 9.80 -17.08 7.47
CA ILE A 52 9.80 -15.62 7.55
C ILE A 52 8.86 -15.17 8.64
N MET A 53 9.36 -14.34 9.55
CA MET A 53 8.60 -13.78 10.68
C MET A 53 8.77 -12.26 10.73
N GLY A 54 7.77 -11.54 11.28
CA GLY A 54 7.82 -10.10 11.51
C GLY A 54 7.47 -9.25 10.29
N ALA A 55 7.04 -9.82 9.17
CA ALA A 55 6.53 -9.03 8.03
C ALA A 55 5.35 -8.14 8.48
N GLY A 56 5.35 -6.88 8.02
CA GLY A 56 4.41 -5.85 8.50
C GLY A 56 4.91 -5.05 9.71
N THR A 57 6.06 -5.41 10.27
CA THR A 57 6.79 -4.65 11.28
C THR A 57 8.08 -4.06 10.70
N ASP A 58 8.80 -3.28 11.50
CA ASP A 58 10.10 -2.71 11.11
C ASP A 58 11.26 -3.71 11.15
N VAL A 59 11.02 -4.92 11.69
CA VAL A 59 12.04 -5.97 11.77
C VAL A 59 11.49 -7.26 11.20
N ILE A 60 12.10 -7.72 10.10
CA ILE A 60 11.78 -9.00 9.46
C ILE A 60 12.92 -9.98 9.72
N LYS A 61 12.59 -11.18 10.17
CA LYS A 61 13.53 -12.27 10.39
C LYS A 61 13.28 -13.38 9.38
N VAL A 62 14.31 -13.74 8.65
CA VAL A 62 14.28 -14.79 7.63
C VAL A 62 15.29 -15.86 7.98
N ARG A 63 14.82 -17.08 8.25
CA ARG A 63 15.70 -18.24 8.37
C ARG A 63 15.79 -18.93 7.02
N GLY A 64 16.98 -19.01 6.48
CA GLY A 64 17.20 -19.64 5.19
C GLY A 64 16.88 -21.12 5.19
N VAL A 65 16.30 -21.59 4.08
CA VAL A 65 15.89 -22.98 3.87
C VAL A 65 16.61 -23.59 2.67
N GLN A 66 16.79 -24.92 2.70
CA GLN A 66 17.52 -25.62 1.64
C GLN A 66 16.80 -25.60 0.29
N TYR A 67 15.47 -25.63 0.30
CA TYR A 67 14.63 -25.60 -0.91
C TYR A 67 13.24 -25.09 -0.59
N LEU A 68 12.58 -24.57 -1.64
CA LEU A 68 11.18 -24.19 -1.64
C LEU A 68 10.42 -25.11 -2.57
N HIS A 69 9.16 -25.39 -2.24
CA HIS A 69 8.26 -26.14 -3.12
C HIS A 69 7.25 -25.22 -3.81
N GLY A 70 6.61 -25.73 -4.85
CA GLY A 70 5.52 -25.02 -5.51
C GLY A 70 4.26 -24.93 -4.64
N THR A 71 3.48 -23.88 -4.82
CA THR A 71 2.22 -23.66 -4.11
C THR A 71 1.19 -22.99 -5.01
N THR A 72 -0.08 -23.10 -4.64
CA THR A 72 -1.16 -22.28 -5.18
C THR A 72 -1.43 -21.17 -4.19
N TYR A 73 -1.39 -19.92 -4.65
CA TYR A 73 -1.53 -18.74 -3.80
C TYR A 73 -2.41 -17.69 -4.48
N SER A 74 -3.27 -17.04 -3.71
CA SER A 74 -4.07 -15.92 -4.17
C SER A 74 -3.46 -14.62 -3.68
N VAL A 75 -2.97 -13.80 -4.60
CA VAL A 75 -2.36 -12.49 -4.30
C VAL A 75 -3.45 -11.54 -3.81
N ILE A 76 -3.12 -10.70 -2.84
CA ILE A 76 -4.04 -9.68 -2.34
C ILE A 76 -4.35 -8.63 -3.43
N PRO A 77 -5.53 -7.98 -3.39
CA PRO A 77 -5.86 -6.88 -4.28
C PRO A 77 -4.88 -5.70 -4.15
N ASP A 78 -4.59 -5.04 -5.27
CA ASP A 78 -3.71 -3.87 -5.29
C ASP A 78 -4.43 -2.62 -4.72
N GLN A 79 -4.00 -2.20 -3.54
CA GLN A 79 -4.51 -0.99 -2.88
C GLN A 79 -4.21 0.30 -3.65
N ILE A 80 -3.12 0.34 -4.43
CA ILE A 80 -2.72 1.51 -5.22
C ILE A 80 -3.66 1.69 -6.41
N GLU A 81 -3.97 0.60 -7.10
CA GLU A 81 -4.95 0.59 -8.19
C GLU A 81 -6.34 0.99 -7.67
N ALA A 82 -6.80 0.34 -6.61
CA ALA A 82 -8.09 0.65 -5.99
C ALA A 82 -8.19 2.13 -5.58
N GLY A 83 -7.18 2.66 -4.89
CA GLY A 83 -7.12 4.06 -4.49
C GLY A 83 -7.11 5.02 -5.69
N THR A 84 -6.48 4.62 -6.79
CA THR A 84 -6.47 5.41 -8.04
C THR A 84 -7.87 5.54 -8.61
N PHE A 85 -8.64 4.46 -8.69
CA PHE A 85 -10.04 4.52 -9.16
C PHE A 85 -10.95 5.28 -8.20
N MET A 86 -10.76 5.16 -6.89
CA MET A 86 -11.49 5.97 -5.90
C MET A 86 -11.26 7.47 -6.11
N ILE A 87 -10.01 7.88 -6.35
CA ILE A 87 -9.66 9.28 -6.59
C ILE A 87 -10.19 9.74 -7.96
N ALA A 88 -10.14 8.89 -8.98
CA ALA A 88 -10.73 9.20 -10.29
C ALA A 88 -12.24 9.45 -10.18
N ALA A 89 -12.98 8.60 -9.45
CA ALA A 89 -14.40 8.81 -9.18
C ALA A 89 -14.65 10.14 -8.48
N ALA A 90 -13.87 10.47 -7.45
CA ALA A 90 -13.97 11.76 -6.76
C ALA A 90 -13.68 12.97 -7.67
N ALA A 91 -12.65 12.88 -8.50
CA ALA A 91 -12.24 13.98 -9.40
C ALA A 91 -13.25 14.26 -10.53
N THR A 92 -13.97 13.23 -10.97
CA THR A 92 -14.97 13.31 -12.03
C THR A 92 -16.39 13.53 -11.52
N HIS A 93 -16.60 13.68 -10.20
CA HIS A 93 -17.92 13.67 -9.56
C HIS A 93 -18.78 12.45 -9.97
N GLY A 94 -18.11 11.30 -10.11
CA GLY A 94 -18.74 10.03 -10.46
C GLY A 94 -19.30 9.30 -9.24
N ASP A 95 -19.96 8.18 -9.52
CA ASP A 95 -20.44 7.19 -8.55
C ASP A 95 -19.92 5.82 -8.98
N VAL A 96 -18.95 5.27 -8.23
CA VAL A 96 -18.24 4.04 -8.59
C VAL A 96 -18.17 3.09 -7.41
N LEU A 97 -18.50 1.82 -7.67
CA LEU A 97 -18.27 0.71 -6.75
C LEU A 97 -16.98 -0.02 -7.14
N VAL A 98 -15.94 0.12 -6.32
CA VAL A 98 -14.66 -0.60 -6.49
C VAL A 98 -14.79 -1.94 -5.74
N LYS A 99 -14.72 -3.04 -6.49
CA LYS A 99 -14.89 -4.41 -5.97
C LYS A 99 -13.55 -5.13 -5.85
N ASN A 100 -13.57 -6.24 -5.11
CA ASN A 100 -12.40 -7.07 -4.85
C ASN A 100 -11.25 -6.24 -4.26
N VAL A 101 -11.53 -5.59 -3.14
CA VAL A 101 -10.58 -4.78 -2.38
C VAL A 101 -10.61 -5.20 -0.91
N ILE A 102 -9.57 -4.84 -0.18
CA ILE A 102 -9.52 -4.96 1.27
C ILE A 102 -9.70 -3.54 1.84
N PRO A 103 -10.88 -3.16 2.33
CA PRO A 103 -11.16 -1.77 2.75
C PRO A 103 -10.18 -1.25 3.80
N LYS A 104 -9.72 -2.13 4.70
CA LYS A 104 -8.70 -1.79 5.72
C LYS A 104 -7.39 -1.28 5.11
N HIS A 105 -6.99 -1.77 3.93
CA HIS A 105 -5.79 -1.30 3.25
C HIS A 105 -5.99 0.09 2.61
N LEU A 106 -7.23 0.51 2.42
CA LEU A 106 -7.62 1.79 1.81
C LEU A 106 -7.93 2.86 2.85
N GLU A 107 -7.95 2.54 4.15
CA GLU A 107 -8.35 3.44 5.23
C GLU A 107 -7.66 4.82 5.18
N PRO A 108 -6.35 4.94 4.93
CA PRO A 108 -5.70 6.23 4.83
C PRO A 108 -6.22 7.10 3.67
N ILE A 109 -6.57 6.46 2.56
CA ILE A 109 -7.14 7.13 1.36
C ILE A 109 -8.60 7.51 1.64
N THR A 110 -9.41 6.60 2.17
CA THR A 110 -10.82 6.85 2.48
C THR A 110 -10.98 7.99 3.48
N MET A 111 -10.15 8.05 4.52
CA MET A 111 -10.14 9.14 5.49
C MET A 111 -9.86 10.50 4.82
N LYS A 112 -8.93 10.55 3.87
CA LYS A 112 -8.61 11.80 3.16
C LYS A 112 -9.70 12.21 2.17
N LEU A 113 -10.29 11.25 1.46
CA LEU A 113 -11.40 11.49 0.56
C LEU A 113 -12.64 12.00 1.31
N ARG A 114 -13.01 11.37 2.43
CA ARG A 114 -14.09 11.87 3.30
C ARG A 114 -13.83 13.30 3.78
N LYS A 115 -12.60 13.64 4.13
CA LYS A 115 -12.22 14.98 4.58
C LYS A 115 -12.38 16.05 3.49
N ILE A 116 -12.31 15.71 2.22
CA ILE A 116 -12.53 16.65 1.12
C ILE A 116 -13.99 16.69 0.64
N GLY A 117 -14.89 15.96 1.29
CA GLY A 117 -16.33 15.96 0.97
C GLY A 117 -16.78 14.84 0.04
N VAL A 118 -15.98 13.80 -0.14
CA VAL A 118 -16.35 12.59 -0.87
C VAL A 118 -17.14 11.67 0.06
N ASN A 119 -18.26 11.14 -0.43
CA ASN A 119 -19.01 10.11 0.25
C ASN A 119 -18.38 8.74 -0.02
N ILE A 120 -18.20 7.96 1.03
CA ILE A 120 -17.61 6.62 0.95
C ILE A 120 -18.39 5.67 1.84
N GLU A 121 -18.84 4.58 1.24
CA GLU A 121 -19.46 3.44 1.89
C GLU A 121 -18.57 2.22 1.71
N GLU A 122 -18.23 1.57 2.82
CA GLU A 122 -17.36 0.41 2.86
C GLU A 122 -18.20 -0.85 3.12
N PHE A 123 -17.94 -1.89 2.32
CA PHE A 123 -18.51 -3.23 2.43
C PHE A 123 -17.38 -4.22 2.75
N ASP A 124 -17.68 -5.51 2.87
CA ASP A 124 -16.68 -6.52 3.23
C ASP A 124 -15.51 -6.61 2.22
N ASP A 125 -15.82 -6.53 0.92
CA ASP A 125 -14.86 -6.69 -0.19
C ASP A 125 -14.92 -5.58 -1.23
N SER A 126 -15.63 -4.48 -0.94
CA SER A 126 -15.85 -3.41 -1.89
C SER A 126 -16.02 -2.05 -1.22
N VAL A 127 -15.77 -0.98 -1.98
CA VAL A 127 -15.92 0.40 -1.53
C VAL A 127 -16.67 1.19 -2.60
N ARG A 128 -17.79 1.82 -2.24
CA ARG A 128 -18.51 2.77 -3.09
C ARG A 128 -18.02 4.18 -2.80
N VAL A 129 -17.78 4.92 -3.86
CA VAL A 129 -17.29 6.31 -3.82
C VAL A 129 -18.15 7.18 -4.70
N TRP A 130 -18.74 8.28 -4.15
CA TRP A 130 -19.53 9.22 -4.94
C TRP A 130 -19.42 10.65 -4.38
N VAL A 131 -19.80 11.63 -5.19
CA VAL A 131 -19.70 13.04 -4.84
C VAL A 131 -21.01 13.74 -5.18
N ASP A 132 -21.70 14.28 -4.16
CA ASP A 132 -22.96 15.02 -4.31
C ASP A 132 -22.77 16.55 -4.23
N GLY A 133 -21.64 17.01 -3.75
CA GLY A 133 -21.42 18.42 -3.45
C GLY A 133 -20.02 18.93 -3.86
N PRO A 134 -19.71 20.19 -3.51
CA PRO A 134 -18.40 20.75 -3.81
C PRO A 134 -17.31 20.11 -2.96
N LEU A 135 -16.19 19.77 -3.60
CA LEU A 135 -15.00 19.26 -2.90
C LEU A 135 -14.24 20.42 -2.24
N VAL A 136 -13.78 20.18 -1.00
CA VAL A 136 -12.99 21.14 -0.24
C VAL A 136 -11.50 20.80 -0.30
N ARG A 137 -10.68 21.85 -0.21
CA ARG A 137 -9.22 21.69 -0.23
C ARG A 137 -8.72 21.01 1.03
N THR A 138 -7.79 20.07 0.91
CA THR A 138 -7.06 19.49 2.04
C THR A 138 -5.57 19.33 1.73
N ASN A 139 -4.77 19.24 2.79
CA ASN A 139 -3.35 18.94 2.67
C ASN A 139 -3.14 17.42 2.81
N VAL A 140 -2.32 16.87 1.92
CA VAL A 140 -1.89 15.47 1.96
C VAL A 140 -0.38 15.45 2.06
N LYS A 141 0.13 14.79 3.09
CA LYS A 141 1.55 14.46 3.22
C LYS A 141 1.72 13.02 2.78
N THR A 142 2.50 12.80 1.73
CA THR A 142 2.86 11.45 1.28
C THR A 142 4.06 10.96 2.08
N MET A 143 4.06 9.69 2.44
CA MET A 143 5.14 9.01 3.16
C MET A 143 5.07 7.51 2.84
N PRO A 144 6.16 6.75 3.08
CA PRO A 144 6.04 5.30 3.12
C PRO A 144 4.90 4.93 4.08
N HIS A 145 4.28 3.80 3.90
CA HIS A 145 3.14 3.36 4.69
C HIS A 145 2.73 4.32 5.85
N PRO A 146 1.45 4.69 6.01
CA PRO A 146 0.26 4.22 5.27
C PRO A 146 -0.11 5.08 4.05
N TYR A 147 0.66 6.09 3.69
CA TYR A 147 0.40 6.98 2.55
C TYR A 147 1.48 6.81 1.48
N PRO A 148 1.43 5.74 0.65
CA PRO A 148 2.46 5.46 -0.34
C PRO A 148 2.65 6.65 -1.30
N THR A 149 3.90 6.86 -1.70
CA THR A 149 4.31 7.99 -2.55
C THR A 149 3.62 8.02 -3.92
N ASN A 150 3.10 6.86 -4.36
CA ASN A 150 2.35 6.71 -5.60
C ASN A 150 0.85 6.99 -5.45
N SER A 151 0.36 7.29 -4.24
CA SER A 151 -1.02 7.77 -4.10
C SER A 151 -1.18 9.01 -4.97
N PRO A 152 -2.11 9.00 -5.96
CA PRO A 152 -2.30 10.14 -6.84
C PRO A 152 -2.60 11.37 -5.98
N ALA A 153 -1.98 12.49 -6.34
CA ALA A 153 -2.22 13.76 -5.68
C ALA A 153 -3.73 14.03 -5.70
N ILE A 154 -4.32 14.22 -4.54
CA ILE A 154 -5.73 14.62 -4.44
C ILE A 154 -5.85 15.99 -5.08
N VAL A 155 -6.44 16.03 -6.27
CA VAL A 155 -6.56 17.25 -7.07
C VAL A 155 -7.59 18.15 -6.42
N SER A 156 -7.15 19.28 -5.87
CA SER A 156 -8.07 20.36 -5.51
C SER A 156 -8.36 21.18 -6.75
N LYS A 157 -9.60 21.13 -7.24
CA LYS A 157 -10.07 22.06 -8.27
C LYS A 157 -10.11 23.47 -7.66
N GLN A 158 -9.10 24.28 -7.89
CA GLN A 158 -9.24 25.71 -7.70
C GLN A 158 -9.93 26.31 -8.92
N ARG A 159 -10.85 27.27 -8.63
CA ARG A 159 -11.57 28.10 -9.57
C ARG A 159 -10.84 28.32 -10.89
N LYS A 160 -11.58 28.07 -11.91
CA LYS A 160 -11.49 28.42 -13.33
C LYS A 160 -10.17 28.39 -14.10
N ASP A 161 -8.95 28.48 -13.56
CA ASP A 161 -7.81 28.68 -14.45
C ASP A 161 -6.47 28.01 -14.13
N SER A 162 -6.37 27.04 -13.23
CA SER A 162 -5.14 26.23 -13.17
C SER A 162 -5.24 24.97 -12.31
N LEU A 163 -4.94 23.83 -12.90
CA LEU A 163 -4.53 22.60 -12.20
C LEU A 163 -3.09 22.82 -11.69
N THR A 164 -2.92 23.00 -10.39
CA THR A 164 -1.57 23.03 -9.81
C THR A 164 -1.42 21.85 -8.85
N ALA A 165 -0.77 20.80 -9.31
CA ALA A 165 -0.25 19.77 -8.45
C ALA A 165 1.07 20.27 -7.83
N ARG A 166 1.10 20.49 -6.52
CA ARG A 166 2.36 20.71 -5.82
C ARG A 166 2.83 19.35 -5.24
N LYS A 167 3.84 18.80 -5.86
CA LYS A 167 4.68 17.75 -5.26
C LYS A 167 5.58 18.44 -4.23
N THR A 168 5.33 18.24 -2.95
CA THR A 168 6.34 18.55 -1.93
C THR A 168 7.06 17.23 -1.63
N CYS A 169 8.15 16.99 -2.33
CA CYS A 169 9.14 15.99 -1.91
C CYS A 169 10.02 16.64 -0.85
N ILE A 170 10.15 15.99 0.30
CA ILE A 170 11.29 16.11 1.20
C ILE A 170 11.94 14.73 1.23
#